data_5635078b090ed99551d50639da754de1
#
_entry.id   5635078b090ed99551d50639da754de1
#
_cell.length_a   1.000
_cell.length_b   1.000
_cell.length_c   1.000
_cell.angle_alpha   90.00
_cell.angle_beta   90.00
_cell.angle_gamma   90.00
#
_symmetry.space_group_name_H-M   'P 1'
#
loop_
_entity.id
_entity.type
_entity.pdbx_description
1 polymer ?
#
loop_
_entity_poly.entity_id
_entity_poly.type
_entity_poly.pdbx_seq_one_letter_code
_entity_poly.pdbx_strand_id
1 'polypeptide(L)'
;MNDQNLLEDQPIAWTPTPDVIERSQLTKFMRQVGVSTWDELYAFSIKDVERFTEEVIKFLDIKFDPPYEKLLDTTDGIEFPNWLNGAGLNITEMCLDRWQTDEMKDQPAVIWEGETADSNTLTHGDLLKNVDICVRTLSLLGIKKGDAVGIHLPMIVETVVALMAINRLGGIAVPVFSGYGIDAITSRMDAVKAKALFTCYGTTRRGKAVDMLTVASRAVANVPSIEGVIVVGIGGEPLHTNFVDETTDEIRTARIDRFYEQLKYLENEAFSGKKVHRWGVGYNFLEEFYDVLPAEKTSAEDPLIILYTSGTTGKPKGIAHTHASFPIKAAQDMAFGTDVGKGTRISWYTDIGWMMGPWLIYGALINGATICIYDGAPDYPQPDRMWEFCAKHKVEVLGISPTLIRSLAASDDNSGSPPYEGGVAPASGDGVVLSSSIESTSVEPQQENHPVGETPTPLLRKEGSKKMPFERHDLSALRIFASTGEPWNPAPWWWLFEKVGDSKLPIINYSGGTEISGGILMGNPLLPIKPCSFPAPCLGMDVDILDDDGQPVEPGKVGELVIKQPWIGMARGFWQEKERYLDTYWRRFKSPKPAMPK
;
A
#
# COMPACT_ATOMS: atom_id res chain seq x y z
N MET A 1 1.30 36.66 3.40
CA MET A 1 2.59 35.99 3.10
C MET A 1 2.26 34.85 2.16
N ASN A 2 2.93 34.77 1.02
CA ASN A 2 2.69 33.68 0.05
C ASN A 2 3.11 32.35 0.70
N ASP A 3 2.25 31.33 0.62
CA ASP A 3 2.53 29.98 1.16
C ASP A 3 3.85 29.36 0.63
N GLN A 4 4.35 29.79 -0.51
CA GLN A 4 5.63 29.35 -1.07
C GLN A 4 6.83 29.72 -0.19
N ASN A 5 6.87 30.89 0.44
CA ASN A 5 7.99 31.28 1.31
C ASN A 5 8.05 30.50 2.63
N LEU A 6 6.94 29.86 3.03
CA LEU A 6 6.90 29.05 4.27
C LEU A 6 7.65 27.71 4.14
N LEU A 7 7.89 27.22 2.94
CA LEU A 7 8.57 25.93 2.69
C LEU A 7 10.09 26.09 2.49
N GLU A 8 10.51 27.21 1.92
CA GLU A 8 11.94 27.45 1.60
C GLU A 8 12.80 27.65 2.86
N ASP A 9 12.27 28.28 3.89
CA ASP A 9 12.97 28.63 5.12
C ASP A 9 12.89 27.58 6.25
N GLN A 10 12.35 26.38 6.00
CA GLN A 10 12.28 25.35 7.03
C GLN A 10 13.69 24.87 7.44
N PRO A 11 13.99 24.76 8.74
CA PRO A 11 15.26 24.23 9.21
C PRO A 11 15.36 22.72 8.96
N ILE A 12 16.59 22.18 9.02
CA ILE A 12 16.77 20.73 9.15
C ILE A 12 16.16 20.32 10.51
N ALA A 13 15.14 19.47 10.46
CA ALA A 13 14.44 18.98 11.64
C ALA A 13 15.11 17.74 12.22
N TRP A 14 15.57 16.85 11.35
CA TRP A 14 16.16 15.58 11.76
C TRP A 14 17.48 15.33 11.05
N THR A 15 18.45 14.81 11.79
CA THR A 15 19.75 14.35 11.27
C THR A 15 20.01 12.94 11.79
N PRO A 16 20.42 11.99 10.93
CA PRO A 16 20.68 10.62 11.35
C PRO A 16 21.80 10.56 12.39
N THR A 17 21.60 9.74 13.41
CA THR A 17 22.64 9.42 14.39
C THR A 17 23.57 8.33 13.83
N PRO A 18 24.81 8.20 14.34
CA PRO A 18 25.71 7.12 13.94
C PRO A 18 25.10 5.72 14.06
N ASP A 19 24.29 5.47 15.09
CA ASP A 19 23.60 4.19 15.31
C ASP A 19 22.56 3.91 14.23
N VAL A 20 21.81 4.93 13.80
CA VAL A 20 20.83 4.81 12.71
C VAL A 20 21.54 4.48 11.41
N ILE A 21 22.62 5.19 11.10
CA ILE A 21 23.42 4.95 9.90
C ILE A 21 23.96 3.52 9.90
N GLU A 22 24.63 3.11 10.99
CA GLU A 22 25.34 1.83 11.08
C GLU A 22 24.41 0.62 10.92
N ARG A 23 23.23 0.66 11.54
CA ARG A 23 22.27 -0.47 11.51
C ARG A 23 21.44 -0.54 10.23
N SER A 24 21.40 0.54 9.43
CA SER A 24 20.45 0.64 8.32
C SER A 24 20.69 -0.40 7.22
N GLN A 25 19.60 -0.83 6.58
CA GLN A 25 19.66 -1.71 5.40
C GLN A 25 20.46 -1.04 4.27
N LEU A 26 20.35 0.28 4.17
CA LEU A 26 21.05 1.06 3.17
C LEU A 26 22.57 1.02 3.36
N THR A 27 23.06 1.12 4.61
CA THR A 27 24.48 0.95 4.93
C THR A 27 24.98 -0.47 4.63
N LYS A 28 24.17 -1.49 4.86
CA LYS A 28 24.51 -2.86 4.47
C LYS A 28 24.66 -2.99 2.95
N PHE A 29 23.75 -2.37 2.20
CA PHE A 29 23.82 -2.34 0.74
C PHE A 29 25.06 -1.56 0.24
N MET A 30 25.37 -0.41 0.84
CA MET A 30 26.61 0.35 0.54
C MET A 30 27.86 -0.51 0.70
N ARG A 31 27.94 -1.28 1.77
CA ARG A 31 29.06 -2.22 2.02
C ARG A 31 29.13 -3.32 0.96
N GLN A 32 27.98 -3.85 0.53
CA GLN A 32 27.92 -4.85 -0.54
C GLN A 32 28.49 -4.32 -1.85
N VAL A 33 28.14 -3.08 -2.23
CA VAL A 33 28.59 -2.48 -3.51
C VAL A 33 29.92 -1.75 -3.41
N GLY A 34 30.49 -1.61 -2.19
CA GLY A 34 31.82 -1.07 -1.96
C GLY A 34 31.91 0.46 -2.03
N VAL A 35 30.83 1.18 -1.65
CA VAL A 35 30.78 2.64 -1.56
C VAL A 35 30.62 3.12 -0.12
N SER A 36 31.02 4.36 0.17
CA SER A 36 31.09 4.89 1.53
C SER A 36 30.19 6.08 1.79
N THR A 37 29.71 6.76 0.75
CA THR A 37 28.85 7.95 0.85
C THR A 37 27.56 7.79 0.08
N TRP A 38 26.56 8.60 0.44
CA TRP A 38 25.31 8.66 -0.31
C TRP A 38 25.52 9.06 -1.77
N ASP A 39 26.38 10.07 -2.02
CA ASP A 39 26.61 10.57 -3.37
C ASP A 39 27.27 9.51 -4.26
N GLU A 40 28.21 8.73 -3.72
CA GLU A 40 28.80 7.58 -4.43
C GLU A 40 27.75 6.51 -4.73
N LEU A 41 26.87 6.21 -3.76
CA LEU A 41 25.81 5.22 -3.92
C LEU A 41 24.79 5.66 -4.96
N TYR A 42 24.34 6.91 -4.90
CA TYR A 42 23.38 7.44 -5.87
C TYR A 42 24.00 7.48 -7.28
N ALA A 43 25.23 7.99 -7.41
CA ALA A 43 25.95 7.99 -8.68
C ALA A 43 26.12 6.57 -9.25
N PHE A 44 26.46 5.58 -8.41
CA PHE A 44 26.49 4.17 -8.80
C PHE A 44 25.14 3.70 -9.33
N SER A 45 24.05 4.03 -8.64
CA SER A 45 22.70 3.53 -8.95
C SER A 45 22.14 4.05 -10.28
N ILE A 46 22.58 5.23 -10.75
CA ILE A 46 22.10 5.83 -12.01
C ILE A 46 23.08 5.68 -13.17
N LYS A 47 24.37 5.45 -12.90
CA LYS A 47 25.39 5.31 -13.93
C LYS A 47 25.26 4.02 -14.73
N ASP A 48 24.88 2.93 -14.06
CA ASP A 48 24.72 1.60 -14.63
C ASP A 48 23.53 0.93 -13.92
N VAL A 49 22.33 1.18 -14.43
CA VAL A 49 21.09 0.69 -13.84
C VAL A 49 20.97 -0.83 -13.87
N GLU A 50 21.60 -1.50 -14.84
CA GLU A 50 21.66 -2.97 -14.90
C GLU A 50 22.45 -3.51 -13.72
N ARG A 51 23.70 -3.04 -13.54
CA ARG A 51 24.53 -3.47 -12.43
C ARG A 51 23.92 -3.12 -11.08
N PHE A 52 23.34 -1.93 -10.95
CA PHE A 52 22.62 -1.55 -9.73
C PHE A 52 21.47 -2.53 -9.44
N THR A 53 20.64 -2.84 -10.45
CA THR A 53 19.52 -3.76 -10.31
C THR A 53 20.01 -5.18 -9.96
N GLU A 54 21.09 -5.65 -10.56
CA GLU A 54 21.70 -6.93 -10.20
C GLU A 54 22.12 -6.97 -8.72
N GLU A 55 22.73 -5.90 -8.21
CA GLU A 55 23.12 -5.81 -6.81
C GLU A 55 21.90 -5.74 -5.86
N VAL A 56 20.80 -5.08 -6.27
CA VAL A 56 19.53 -5.09 -5.54
C VAL A 56 18.93 -6.51 -5.48
N ILE A 57 18.91 -7.23 -6.60
CA ILE A 57 18.47 -8.62 -6.68
C ILE A 57 19.26 -9.52 -5.72
N LYS A 58 20.59 -9.35 -5.69
CA LYS A 58 21.48 -10.06 -4.74
C LYS A 58 21.19 -9.69 -3.30
N PHE A 59 20.99 -8.40 -3.01
CA PHE A 59 20.69 -7.91 -1.66
C PHE A 59 19.37 -8.46 -1.12
N LEU A 60 18.34 -8.49 -1.97
CA LEU A 60 17.02 -9.05 -1.64
C LEU A 60 17.00 -10.59 -1.74
N ASP A 61 18.09 -11.19 -2.20
CA ASP A 61 18.24 -12.64 -2.39
C ASP A 61 17.13 -13.24 -3.26
N ILE A 62 16.78 -12.58 -4.38
CA ILE A 62 15.77 -13.08 -5.32
C ILE A 62 16.37 -14.22 -6.15
N LYS A 63 15.62 -15.33 -6.25
CA LYS A 63 16.03 -16.51 -7.02
C LYS A 63 15.18 -16.66 -8.28
N PHE A 64 15.79 -17.20 -9.33
CA PHE A 64 15.16 -17.46 -10.63
C PHE A 64 15.34 -18.91 -11.06
N ASP A 65 14.29 -19.50 -11.62
CA ASP A 65 14.33 -20.85 -12.22
C ASP A 65 13.44 -20.91 -13.48
N PRO A 66 14.04 -20.89 -14.70
CA PRO A 66 15.47 -20.73 -15.01
C PRO A 66 16.01 -19.32 -14.71
N PRO A 67 17.35 -19.14 -14.62
CA PRO A 67 17.96 -17.82 -14.50
C PRO A 67 17.74 -16.98 -15.78
N TYR A 68 17.86 -15.64 -15.64
CA TYR A 68 17.78 -14.75 -16.80
C TYR A 68 18.99 -14.89 -17.72
N GLU A 69 18.75 -14.68 -19.02
CA GLU A 69 19.80 -14.62 -20.06
C GLU A 69 20.32 -13.19 -20.22
N LYS A 70 19.44 -12.19 -20.10
CA LYS A 70 19.74 -10.77 -20.17
C LYS A 70 18.97 -10.01 -19.10
N LEU A 71 19.64 -9.15 -18.36
CA LEU A 71 19.01 -8.43 -17.23
C LEU A 71 18.06 -7.35 -17.73
N LEU A 72 18.48 -6.52 -18.69
CA LEU A 72 17.68 -5.46 -19.30
C LEU A 72 17.79 -5.52 -20.82
N ASP A 73 16.66 -5.56 -21.51
CA ASP A 73 16.58 -5.43 -22.95
C ASP A 73 15.70 -4.24 -23.33
N THR A 74 16.28 -3.27 -24.03
CA THR A 74 15.61 -2.05 -24.52
C THR A 74 15.55 -2.01 -26.06
N THR A 75 15.64 -3.16 -26.71
CA THR A 75 15.62 -3.23 -28.19
C THR A 75 14.33 -2.65 -28.77
N ASP A 76 13.20 -2.80 -28.05
CA ASP A 76 11.89 -2.25 -28.44
C ASP A 76 11.65 -0.81 -27.97
N GLY A 77 12.70 -0.12 -27.47
CA GLY A 77 12.64 1.21 -26.89
C GLY A 77 12.66 1.20 -25.36
N ILE A 78 13.05 2.33 -24.77
CA ILE A 78 13.10 2.49 -23.30
C ILE A 78 11.70 2.56 -22.68
N GLU A 79 10.67 2.83 -23.46
CA GLU A 79 9.27 2.84 -23.08
C GLU A 79 8.69 1.45 -22.85
N PHE A 80 9.35 0.40 -23.37
CA PHE A 80 8.97 -1.01 -23.23
C PHE A 80 10.18 -1.87 -22.83
N PRO A 81 10.80 -1.59 -21.68
CA PRO A 81 11.95 -2.37 -21.23
C PRO A 81 11.50 -3.79 -20.85
N ASN A 82 12.27 -4.77 -21.30
CA ASN A 82 12.13 -6.16 -20.86
C ASN A 82 13.21 -6.44 -19.82
N TRP A 83 12.79 -6.69 -18.59
CA TRP A 83 13.68 -7.00 -17.50
C TRP A 83 13.74 -8.50 -17.26
N LEU A 84 14.92 -9.02 -16.92
CA LEU A 84 15.15 -10.42 -16.57
C LEU A 84 14.70 -11.38 -17.67
N ASN A 85 15.05 -11.04 -18.93
CA ASN A 85 14.66 -11.81 -20.10
C ASN A 85 15.06 -13.28 -19.95
N GLY A 86 14.10 -14.19 -20.16
CA GLY A 86 14.29 -15.64 -20.03
C GLY A 86 14.13 -16.18 -18.60
N ALA A 87 14.06 -15.31 -17.57
CA ALA A 87 13.93 -15.78 -16.19
C ALA A 87 12.54 -16.38 -15.89
N GLY A 88 12.55 -17.47 -15.14
CA GLY A 88 11.39 -17.96 -14.40
C GLY A 88 11.34 -17.35 -13.01
N LEU A 89 10.21 -16.77 -12.64
CA LEU A 89 9.96 -16.19 -11.32
C LEU A 89 8.47 -16.19 -11.00
N ASN A 90 8.07 -16.98 -10.02
CA ASN A 90 6.84 -16.71 -9.30
C ASN A 90 7.21 -16.00 -7.99
N ILE A 91 6.93 -14.71 -7.89
CA ILE A 91 7.37 -13.89 -6.75
C ILE A 91 6.83 -14.39 -5.41
N THR A 92 5.77 -15.20 -5.40
CA THR A 92 5.21 -15.76 -4.17
C THR A 92 6.19 -16.71 -3.48
N GLU A 93 7.10 -17.35 -4.20
CA GLU A 93 8.17 -18.16 -3.61
C GLU A 93 9.09 -17.31 -2.72
N MET A 94 9.35 -16.05 -3.15
CA MET A 94 10.14 -15.09 -2.37
C MET A 94 9.35 -14.48 -1.20
N CYS A 95 8.02 -14.47 -1.29
CA CYS A 95 7.14 -13.97 -0.23
C CYS A 95 6.80 -15.02 0.82
N LEU A 96 6.76 -16.30 0.46
CA LEU A 96 6.18 -17.38 1.26
C LEU A 96 7.17 -18.54 1.51
N ASP A 97 7.58 -19.22 0.43
CA ASP A 97 8.30 -20.50 0.52
C ASP A 97 9.69 -20.33 1.17
N ARG A 98 10.40 -19.26 0.85
CA ARG A 98 11.73 -18.97 1.42
C ARG A 98 11.73 -18.82 2.94
N TRP A 99 10.58 -18.50 3.53
CA TRP A 99 10.41 -18.31 4.98
C TRP A 99 9.97 -19.56 5.73
N GLN A 100 9.86 -20.72 5.06
CA GLN A 100 9.52 -22.00 5.69
C GLN A 100 10.76 -22.65 6.35
N THR A 101 11.55 -21.86 7.04
CA THR A 101 12.72 -22.29 7.81
C THR A 101 12.35 -22.42 9.29
N ASP A 102 13.12 -23.20 10.05
CA ASP A 102 12.89 -23.35 11.50
C ASP A 102 12.98 -22.04 12.27
N GLU A 103 13.70 -21.05 11.75
CA GLU A 103 13.80 -19.71 12.33
C GLU A 103 12.57 -18.85 12.05
N MET A 104 11.95 -18.95 10.85
CA MET A 104 10.95 -17.99 10.38
C MET A 104 9.52 -18.52 10.32
N LYS A 105 9.31 -19.81 10.08
CA LYS A 105 7.97 -20.36 9.86
C LYS A 105 6.96 -20.04 10.97
N ASP A 106 7.45 -19.95 12.23
CA ASP A 106 6.64 -19.68 13.41
C ASP A 106 6.64 -18.18 13.82
N GLN A 107 7.37 -17.31 13.06
CA GLN A 107 7.35 -15.87 13.28
C GLN A 107 6.12 -15.23 12.63
N PRO A 108 5.58 -14.15 13.22
CA PRO A 108 4.44 -13.44 12.64
C PRO A 108 4.77 -12.89 11.24
N ALA A 109 3.96 -13.22 10.24
CA ALA A 109 3.99 -12.64 8.91
C ALA A 109 2.96 -11.51 8.78
N VAL A 110 1.76 -11.72 9.32
CA VAL A 110 0.65 -10.76 9.28
C VAL A 110 -0.02 -10.68 10.64
N ILE A 111 -0.16 -9.48 11.15
CA ILE A 111 -0.96 -9.14 12.34
C ILE A 111 -2.07 -8.22 11.86
N TRP A 112 -3.30 -8.56 12.17
CA TRP A 112 -4.48 -7.76 11.84
C TRP A 112 -5.24 -7.37 13.10
N GLU A 113 -5.81 -6.16 13.09
CA GLU A 113 -6.75 -5.71 14.11
C GLU A 113 -7.88 -4.91 13.46
N GLY A 114 -9.10 -5.25 13.81
CA GLY A 114 -10.31 -4.54 13.38
C GLY A 114 -10.67 -3.35 14.26
N GLU A 115 -11.68 -2.60 13.84
CA GLU A 115 -12.19 -1.42 14.57
C GLU A 115 -12.69 -1.78 15.99
N THR A 116 -13.25 -2.97 16.16
CA THR A 116 -13.75 -3.52 17.44
C THR A 116 -12.66 -4.13 18.33
N ALA A 117 -11.39 -3.96 17.96
CA ALA A 117 -10.21 -4.51 18.62
C ALA A 117 -10.08 -6.05 18.54
N ASP A 118 -10.91 -6.72 17.72
CA ASP A 118 -10.67 -8.10 17.32
C ASP A 118 -9.36 -8.18 16.56
N SER A 119 -8.56 -9.20 16.81
CA SER A 119 -7.24 -9.34 16.19
C SER A 119 -6.96 -10.76 15.75
N ASN A 120 -6.18 -10.90 14.69
CA ASN A 120 -5.71 -12.18 14.19
C ASN A 120 -4.24 -12.08 13.81
N THR A 121 -3.49 -13.17 13.98
CA THR A 121 -2.07 -13.25 13.62
C THR A 121 -1.85 -14.52 12.82
N LEU A 122 -1.23 -14.37 11.66
CA LEU A 122 -0.71 -15.50 10.88
C LEU A 122 0.81 -15.52 10.96
N THR A 123 1.37 -16.68 11.29
CA THR A 123 2.79 -16.93 11.08
C THR A 123 3.12 -17.09 9.60
N HIS A 124 4.40 -17.12 9.23
CA HIS A 124 4.80 -17.42 7.85
C HIS A 124 4.31 -18.82 7.40
N GLY A 125 4.29 -19.80 8.31
CA GLY A 125 3.74 -21.12 8.06
C GLY A 125 2.22 -21.09 7.85
N ASP A 126 1.49 -20.39 8.73
CA ASP A 126 0.04 -20.23 8.59
C ASP A 126 -0.33 -19.50 7.29
N LEU A 127 0.44 -18.46 6.92
CA LEU A 127 0.21 -17.72 5.70
C LEU A 127 0.33 -18.60 4.46
N LEU A 128 1.41 -19.39 4.33
CA LEU A 128 1.57 -20.33 3.22
C LEU A 128 0.44 -21.36 3.19
N LYS A 129 0.09 -21.96 4.33
CA LYS A 129 -1.02 -22.92 4.44
C LYS A 129 -2.34 -22.33 3.94
N ASN A 130 -2.69 -21.11 4.38
CA ASN A 130 -3.92 -20.47 3.98
C ASN A 130 -3.91 -20.07 2.49
N VAL A 131 -2.75 -19.66 1.96
CA VAL A 131 -2.57 -19.40 0.52
C VAL A 131 -2.82 -20.68 -0.29
N ASP A 132 -2.29 -21.82 0.11
CA ASP A 132 -2.51 -23.10 -0.59
C ASP A 132 -3.99 -23.53 -0.58
N ILE A 133 -4.69 -23.33 0.52
CA ILE A 133 -6.14 -23.56 0.61
C ILE A 133 -6.89 -22.68 -0.39
N CYS A 134 -6.51 -21.40 -0.44
CA CYS A 134 -7.13 -20.43 -1.34
C CYS A 134 -6.82 -20.76 -2.82
N VAL A 135 -5.60 -21.21 -3.16
CA VAL A 135 -5.22 -21.69 -4.51
C VAL A 135 -6.12 -22.85 -4.94
N ARG A 136 -6.38 -23.81 -4.05
CA ARG A 136 -7.30 -24.94 -4.34
C ARG A 136 -8.72 -24.43 -4.61
N THR A 137 -9.18 -23.48 -3.83
CA THR A 137 -10.50 -22.84 -4.03
C THR A 137 -10.59 -22.17 -5.40
N LEU A 138 -9.57 -21.40 -5.79
CA LEU A 138 -9.50 -20.76 -7.11
C LEU A 138 -9.47 -21.81 -8.25
N SER A 139 -8.71 -22.88 -8.06
CA SER A 139 -8.63 -23.99 -9.04
C SER A 139 -9.96 -24.70 -9.22
N LEU A 140 -10.75 -24.89 -8.16
CA LEU A 140 -12.11 -25.45 -8.23
C LEU A 140 -13.08 -24.54 -9.00
N LEU A 141 -12.87 -23.22 -8.94
CA LEU A 141 -13.60 -22.25 -9.77
C LEU A 141 -13.15 -22.26 -11.24
N GLY A 142 -12.08 -22.98 -11.56
CA GLY A 142 -11.53 -23.07 -12.91
C GLY A 142 -10.56 -21.96 -13.28
N ILE A 143 -10.10 -21.17 -12.28
CA ILE A 143 -9.09 -20.12 -12.49
C ILE A 143 -7.74 -20.75 -12.84
N LYS A 144 -7.06 -20.15 -13.80
CA LYS A 144 -5.78 -20.62 -14.35
C LYS A 144 -4.80 -19.47 -14.48
N LYS A 145 -3.54 -19.80 -14.76
CA LYS A 145 -2.49 -18.84 -15.13
C LYS A 145 -2.99 -17.86 -16.20
N GLY A 146 -2.76 -16.57 -15.97
CA GLY A 146 -3.17 -15.47 -16.84
C GLY A 146 -4.62 -15.00 -16.68
N ASP A 147 -5.46 -15.69 -15.91
CA ASP A 147 -6.81 -15.20 -15.61
C ASP A 147 -6.79 -14.04 -14.63
N ALA A 148 -7.58 -13.00 -14.89
CA ALA A 148 -7.73 -11.87 -14.01
C ALA A 148 -8.77 -12.17 -12.91
N VAL A 149 -8.43 -11.86 -11.65
CA VAL A 149 -9.29 -12.06 -10.48
C VAL A 149 -9.38 -10.77 -9.68
N GLY A 150 -10.60 -10.28 -9.47
CA GLY A 150 -10.87 -9.08 -8.68
C GLY A 150 -10.71 -9.32 -7.19
N ILE A 151 -10.22 -8.29 -6.46
CA ILE A 151 -10.19 -8.27 -5.00
C ILE A 151 -10.94 -7.04 -4.52
N HIS A 152 -12.17 -7.24 -4.00
CA HIS A 152 -13.00 -6.22 -3.37
C HIS A 152 -13.17 -6.60 -1.88
N LEU A 153 -12.12 -6.38 -1.13
CA LEU A 153 -12.01 -6.68 0.30
C LEU A 153 -11.44 -5.48 1.05
N PRO A 154 -11.76 -5.28 2.34
CA PRO A 154 -11.04 -4.35 3.19
C PRO A 154 -9.65 -4.91 3.53
N MET A 155 -8.81 -4.15 4.24
CA MET A 155 -7.48 -4.61 4.66
C MET A 155 -7.59 -5.59 5.82
N ILE A 156 -7.69 -6.87 5.49
CA ILE A 156 -7.80 -8.02 6.40
C ILE A 156 -6.77 -9.10 6.03
N VAL A 157 -6.59 -10.09 6.88
CA VAL A 157 -5.63 -11.19 6.60
C VAL A 157 -5.98 -11.93 5.31
N GLU A 158 -7.27 -12.12 5.04
CA GLU A 158 -7.77 -12.77 3.82
C GLU A 158 -7.40 -12.00 2.55
N THR A 159 -7.25 -10.69 2.63
CA THR A 159 -6.82 -9.86 1.49
C THR A 159 -5.37 -10.17 1.11
N VAL A 160 -4.51 -10.34 2.11
CA VAL A 160 -3.11 -10.76 1.88
C VAL A 160 -3.07 -12.17 1.27
N VAL A 161 -3.85 -13.10 1.82
CA VAL A 161 -3.93 -14.48 1.31
C VAL A 161 -4.48 -14.52 -0.11
N ALA A 162 -5.56 -13.77 -0.40
CA ALA A 162 -6.16 -13.71 -1.75
C ALA A 162 -5.17 -13.18 -2.79
N LEU A 163 -4.44 -12.10 -2.48
CA LEU A 163 -3.41 -11.55 -3.35
C LEU A 163 -2.32 -12.58 -3.66
N MET A 164 -1.79 -13.23 -2.62
CA MET A 164 -0.75 -14.24 -2.77
C MET A 164 -1.26 -15.49 -3.51
N ALA A 165 -2.48 -15.94 -3.25
CA ALA A 165 -3.04 -17.13 -3.89
C ALA A 165 -3.28 -16.93 -5.39
N ILE A 166 -3.82 -15.77 -5.79
CA ILE A 166 -4.00 -15.42 -7.21
C ILE A 166 -2.63 -15.46 -7.91
N ASN A 167 -1.62 -14.83 -7.34
CA ASN A 167 -0.30 -14.77 -7.96
C ASN A 167 0.42 -16.13 -7.92
N ARG A 168 0.25 -16.93 -6.86
CA ARG A 168 0.83 -18.27 -6.77
C ARG A 168 0.31 -19.19 -7.87
N LEU A 169 -0.96 -19.03 -8.24
CA LEU A 169 -1.59 -19.72 -9.37
C LEU A 169 -1.19 -19.13 -10.74
N GLY A 170 -0.36 -18.08 -10.78
CA GLY A 170 -0.01 -17.35 -11.99
C GLY A 170 -1.14 -16.48 -12.54
N GLY A 171 -2.18 -16.22 -11.75
CA GLY A 171 -3.28 -15.32 -12.09
C GLY A 171 -2.90 -13.85 -11.89
N ILE A 172 -3.71 -12.96 -12.46
CA ILE A 172 -3.52 -11.51 -12.41
C ILE A 172 -4.44 -10.93 -11.35
N ALA A 173 -3.88 -10.37 -10.29
CA ALA A 173 -4.67 -9.71 -9.26
C ALA A 173 -5.18 -8.35 -9.76
N VAL A 174 -6.45 -8.05 -9.48
CA VAL A 174 -7.09 -6.76 -9.84
C VAL A 174 -7.75 -6.17 -8.59
N PRO A 175 -6.96 -5.55 -7.69
CA PRO A 175 -7.50 -4.92 -6.51
C PRO A 175 -8.37 -3.73 -6.85
N VAL A 176 -9.47 -3.56 -6.11
CA VAL A 176 -10.33 -2.39 -6.16
C VAL A 176 -10.56 -1.85 -4.76
N PHE A 177 -10.66 -0.53 -4.64
CA PHE A 177 -10.89 0.11 -3.34
C PHE A 177 -12.16 -0.42 -2.68
N SER A 178 -12.07 -0.80 -1.41
CA SER A 178 -13.16 -1.39 -0.64
C SER A 178 -14.42 -0.52 -0.56
N GLY A 179 -14.27 0.80 -0.68
CA GLY A 179 -15.36 1.77 -0.70
C GLY A 179 -15.95 2.09 -2.08
N TYR A 180 -15.55 1.38 -3.15
CA TYR A 180 -16.11 1.65 -4.47
C TYR A 180 -17.57 1.20 -4.60
N GLY A 181 -18.35 2.02 -5.34
CA GLY A 181 -19.70 1.66 -5.77
C GLY A 181 -19.71 0.75 -6.99
N ILE A 182 -20.91 0.36 -7.40
CA ILE A 182 -21.20 -0.65 -8.44
C ILE A 182 -20.47 -0.35 -9.76
N ASP A 183 -20.62 0.87 -10.30
CA ASP A 183 -20.08 1.24 -11.61
C ASP A 183 -18.53 1.21 -11.63
N ALA A 184 -17.91 1.60 -10.53
CA ALA A 184 -16.45 1.59 -10.40
C ALA A 184 -15.89 0.17 -10.38
N ILE A 185 -16.56 -0.78 -9.74
CA ILE A 185 -16.19 -2.20 -9.74
C ILE A 185 -16.47 -2.80 -11.12
N THR A 186 -17.69 -2.61 -11.65
CA THR A 186 -18.11 -3.13 -12.95
C THR A 186 -17.13 -2.73 -14.06
N SER A 187 -16.81 -1.45 -14.17
CA SER A 187 -15.95 -0.94 -15.25
C SER A 187 -14.55 -1.53 -15.23
N ARG A 188 -13.98 -1.76 -14.04
CA ARG A 188 -12.63 -2.32 -13.87
C ARG A 188 -12.62 -3.82 -14.15
N MET A 189 -13.60 -4.55 -13.61
CA MET A 189 -13.70 -6.00 -13.82
C MET A 189 -14.00 -6.33 -15.28
N ASP A 190 -14.86 -5.56 -15.95
CA ASP A 190 -15.15 -5.77 -17.37
C ASP A 190 -13.95 -5.44 -18.26
N ALA A 191 -13.19 -4.39 -17.93
CA ALA A 191 -12.01 -3.98 -18.70
C ALA A 191 -10.91 -5.08 -18.74
N VAL A 192 -10.76 -5.85 -17.68
CA VAL A 192 -9.79 -6.97 -17.60
C VAL A 192 -10.42 -8.32 -17.92
N LYS A 193 -11.74 -8.37 -18.18
CA LYS A 193 -12.49 -9.63 -18.35
C LYS A 193 -12.28 -10.59 -17.18
N ALA A 194 -12.41 -10.05 -15.96
CA ALA A 194 -12.21 -10.82 -14.74
C ALA A 194 -13.03 -12.11 -14.74
N LYS A 195 -12.42 -13.21 -14.29
CA LYS A 195 -13.05 -14.54 -14.21
C LYS A 195 -13.70 -14.80 -12.84
N ALA A 196 -13.14 -14.19 -11.79
CA ALA A 196 -13.69 -14.29 -10.44
C ALA A 196 -13.55 -12.98 -9.68
N LEU A 197 -14.29 -12.85 -8.58
CA LEU A 197 -14.23 -11.73 -7.65
C LEU A 197 -14.21 -12.25 -6.21
N PHE A 198 -13.24 -11.79 -5.42
CA PHE A 198 -13.31 -11.85 -3.96
C PHE A 198 -14.14 -10.70 -3.44
N THR A 199 -15.04 -10.98 -2.50
CA THR A 199 -15.79 -9.97 -1.75
C THR A 199 -16.10 -10.48 -0.35
N CYS A 200 -16.75 -9.65 0.47
CA CYS A 200 -17.17 -10.02 1.82
C CYS A 200 -18.59 -9.53 2.09
N TYR A 201 -19.18 -9.93 3.22
CA TYR A 201 -20.48 -9.43 3.63
C TYR A 201 -20.47 -7.91 3.87
N GLY A 202 -19.43 -7.42 4.51
CA GLY A 202 -19.27 -6.00 4.80
C GLY A 202 -18.13 -5.75 5.78
N THR A 203 -17.92 -4.51 6.15
CA THR A 203 -16.99 -4.08 7.19
C THR A 203 -17.64 -3.05 8.09
N THR A 204 -16.93 -2.60 9.12
CA THR A 204 -17.39 -1.55 10.03
C THR A 204 -16.50 -0.32 9.92
N ARG A 205 -17.12 0.88 9.86
CA ARG A 205 -16.42 2.15 9.90
C ARG A 205 -17.16 3.09 10.83
N ARG A 206 -16.48 3.60 11.86
CA ARG A 206 -17.04 4.44 12.92
C ARG A 206 -18.31 3.84 13.54
N GLY A 207 -18.28 2.52 13.81
CA GLY A 207 -19.40 1.77 14.36
C GLY A 207 -20.58 1.54 13.39
N LYS A 208 -20.46 1.97 12.13
CA LYS A 208 -21.51 1.76 11.12
C LYS A 208 -21.13 0.60 10.19
N ALA A 209 -22.08 -0.28 9.92
CA ALA A 209 -21.89 -1.34 8.95
C ALA A 209 -21.86 -0.77 7.52
N VAL A 210 -20.92 -1.27 6.73
CA VAL A 210 -20.77 -0.97 5.30
C VAL A 210 -21.09 -2.25 4.53
N ASP A 211 -22.17 -2.26 3.75
CA ASP A 211 -22.63 -3.41 2.97
C ASP A 211 -21.81 -3.53 1.68
N MET A 212 -20.86 -4.46 1.65
CA MET A 212 -20.05 -4.75 0.49
C MET A 212 -20.66 -5.84 -0.40
N LEU A 213 -21.41 -6.77 0.19
CA LEU A 213 -22.02 -7.90 -0.53
C LEU A 213 -23.01 -7.41 -1.58
N THR A 214 -23.93 -6.53 -1.21
CA THR A 214 -24.93 -5.98 -2.14
C THR A 214 -24.28 -5.20 -3.28
N VAL A 215 -23.24 -4.41 -2.98
CA VAL A 215 -22.49 -3.69 -4.00
C VAL A 215 -21.82 -4.64 -4.98
N ALA A 216 -21.10 -5.65 -4.46
CA ALA A 216 -20.42 -6.66 -5.28
C ALA A 216 -21.42 -7.48 -6.13
N SER A 217 -22.54 -7.90 -5.56
CA SER A 217 -23.54 -8.68 -6.27
C SER A 217 -24.11 -7.94 -7.48
N ARG A 218 -24.44 -6.66 -7.32
CA ARG A 218 -24.93 -5.81 -8.42
C ARG A 218 -23.84 -5.53 -9.45
N ALA A 219 -22.59 -5.37 -9.04
CA ALA A 219 -21.47 -5.18 -9.95
C ALA A 219 -21.23 -6.44 -10.81
N VAL A 220 -21.18 -7.62 -10.18
CA VAL A 220 -20.98 -8.92 -10.83
C VAL A 220 -22.07 -9.24 -11.86
N ALA A 221 -23.33 -8.86 -11.58
CA ALA A 221 -24.44 -9.04 -12.52
C ALA A 221 -24.21 -8.33 -13.87
N ASN A 222 -23.41 -7.26 -13.89
CA ASN A 222 -23.08 -6.48 -15.07
C ASN A 222 -21.72 -6.90 -15.73
N VAL A 223 -21.05 -7.94 -15.22
CA VAL A 223 -19.76 -8.44 -15.75
C VAL A 223 -19.92 -9.90 -16.17
N PRO A 224 -20.29 -10.19 -17.43
CA PRO A 224 -20.57 -11.56 -17.89
C PRO A 224 -19.37 -12.51 -17.77
N SER A 225 -18.13 -11.99 -17.84
CA SER A 225 -16.91 -12.78 -17.76
C SER A 225 -16.65 -13.37 -16.37
N ILE A 226 -17.23 -12.82 -15.31
CA ILE A 226 -17.11 -13.39 -13.97
C ILE A 226 -17.98 -14.64 -13.89
N GLU A 227 -17.34 -15.78 -13.66
CA GLU A 227 -17.97 -17.10 -13.52
C GLU A 227 -18.07 -17.54 -12.06
N GLY A 228 -17.17 -17.03 -11.21
CA GLY A 228 -17.06 -17.38 -9.81
C GLY A 228 -16.96 -16.19 -8.85
N VAL A 229 -17.49 -16.36 -7.64
CA VAL A 229 -17.38 -15.38 -6.54
C VAL A 229 -16.92 -16.08 -5.28
N ILE A 230 -15.92 -15.51 -4.61
CA ILE A 230 -15.44 -15.97 -3.32
C ILE A 230 -15.91 -14.97 -2.26
N VAL A 231 -16.79 -15.41 -1.36
CA VAL A 231 -17.32 -14.57 -0.28
C VAL A 231 -16.57 -14.88 1.01
N VAL A 232 -15.88 -13.88 1.52
CA VAL A 232 -15.10 -13.94 2.76
C VAL A 232 -15.99 -13.55 3.94
N GLY A 233 -15.94 -14.33 5.02
CA GLY A 233 -16.54 -13.96 6.31
C GLY A 233 -15.60 -13.02 7.07
N ILE A 234 -16.11 -11.88 7.53
CA ILE A 234 -15.36 -10.93 8.36
C ILE A 234 -16.01 -10.81 9.73
N GLY A 235 -15.20 -10.88 10.76
CA GLY A 235 -15.50 -10.41 12.11
C GLY A 235 -16.65 -11.13 12.85
N GLY A 236 -16.32 -11.90 13.87
CA GLY A 236 -17.22 -12.31 14.96
C GLY A 236 -18.14 -13.49 14.72
N GLU A 237 -18.45 -13.90 13.49
CA GLU A 237 -18.86 -15.26 13.24
C GLU A 237 -17.59 -16.05 12.88
N PRO A 238 -17.07 -16.87 13.78
CA PRO A 238 -15.92 -17.67 13.45
C PRO A 238 -16.30 -18.59 12.31
N LEU A 239 -15.71 -18.40 11.14
CA LEU A 239 -15.46 -19.51 10.23
C LEU A 239 -14.49 -20.51 10.90
N HIS A 240 -13.92 -20.11 12.04
CA HIS A 240 -13.25 -20.97 13.01
C HIS A 240 -14.29 -21.82 13.73
N THR A 241 -14.95 -22.70 13.02
CA THR A 241 -15.37 -23.90 13.68
C THR A 241 -14.15 -24.80 13.72
N ASN A 242 -13.32 -24.63 14.74
CA ASN A 242 -12.73 -25.80 15.35
C ASN A 242 -13.90 -26.69 15.72
N PHE A 243 -14.27 -27.61 14.81
CA PHE A 243 -15.31 -28.60 15.04
C PHE A 243 -14.92 -29.60 16.13
N VAL A 244 -13.84 -29.34 16.88
CA VAL A 244 -13.22 -30.30 17.81
C VAL A 244 -13.50 -29.96 19.26
N ASP A 245 -13.99 -28.77 19.63
CA ASP A 245 -14.22 -28.46 21.03
C ASP A 245 -15.62 -27.86 21.31
N GLU A 246 -16.34 -28.54 22.19
CA GLU A 246 -17.48 -28.10 22.99
C GLU A 246 -18.81 -27.80 22.30
N THR A 247 -19.38 -28.70 21.50
CA THR A 247 -20.81 -28.55 21.20
C THR A 247 -21.49 -29.88 21.00
N THR A 248 -22.72 -29.97 21.53
CA THR A 248 -23.61 -31.10 21.25
C THR A 248 -23.80 -31.25 19.75
N ASP A 249 -24.05 -32.46 19.28
CA ASP A 249 -24.34 -32.75 17.85
C ASP A 249 -25.46 -31.84 17.28
N GLU A 250 -26.37 -31.36 18.13
CA GLU A 250 -27.46 -30.44 17.74
C GLU A 250 -26.91 -29.06 17.34
N ILE A 251 -25.95 -28.49 18.05
CA ILE A 251 -25.34 -27.17 17.70
C ILE A 251 -24.52 -27.30 16.44
N ARG A 252 -23.80 -28.41 16.27
CA ARG A 252 -23.04 -28.73 15.05
C ARG A 252 -23.96 -28.81 13.84
N THR A 253 -25.08 -29.53 13.96
CA THR A 253 -26.08 -29.68 12.88
C THR A 253 -26.72 -28.33 12.53
N ALA A 254 -27.15 -27.54 13.51
CA ALA A 254 -27.75 -26.23 13.29
C ALA A 254 -26.76 -25.23 12.59
N ARG A 255 -25.47 -25.30 12.89
CA ARG A 255 -24.46 -24.49 12.21
C ARG A 255 -24.24 -24.93 10.75
N ILE A 256 -24.21 -26.23 10.51
CA ILE A 256 -24.12 -26.81 9.15
C ILE A 256 -25.34 -26.41 8.33
N ASP A 257 -26.54 -26.52 8.86
CA ASP A 257 -27.76 -26.13 8.17
C ASP A 257 -27.78 -24.63 7.83
N ARG A 258 -27.42 -23.78 8.78
CA ARG A 258 -27.28 -22.33 8.57
C ARG A 258 -26.22 -21.99 7.50
N PHE A 259 -25.09 -22.70 7.47
CA PHE A 259 -24.06 -22.56 6.44
C PHE A 259 -24.65 -22.88 5.04
N TYR A 260 -25.37 -23.99 4.89
CA TYR A 260 -26.00 -24.38 3.62
C TYR A 260 -27.11 -23.42 3.19
N GLU A 261 -27.91 -22.91 4.13
CA GLU A 261 -28.92 -21.89 3.83
C GLU A 261 -28.29 -20.58 3.33
N GLN A 262 -27.23 -20.12 3.98
CA GLN A 262 -26.51 -18.94 3.54
C GLN A 262 -25.83 -19.15 2.17
N LEU A 263 -25.28 -20.34 1.92
CA LEU A 263 -24.69 -20.66 0.62
C LEU A 263 -25.76 -20.65 -0.49
N LYS A 264 -26.93 -21.25 -0.24
CA LYS A 264 -28.09 -21.22 -1.16
C LYS A 264 -28.58 -19.80 -1.44
N TYR A 265 -28.61 -18.94 -0.43
CA TYR A 265 -28.94 -17.52 -0.61
C TYR A 265 -27.92 -16.84 -1.53
N LEU A 266 -26.63 -17.04 -1.29
CA LEU A 266 -25.57 -16.45 -2.11
C LEU A 266 -25.67 -16.92 -3.57
N GLU A 267 -25.89 -18.21 -3.81
CA GLU A 267 -25.94 -18.78 -5.16
C GLU A 267 -27.21 -18.40 -5.92
N ASN A 268 -28.37 -18.43 -5.27
CA ASN A 268 -29.64 -18.27 -5.97
C ASN A 268 -30.16 -16.83 -6.00
N GLU A 269 -29.83 -16.01 -5.00
CA GLU A 269 -30.32 -14.64 -4.87
C GLU A 269 -29.25 -13.59 -5.08
N ALA A 270 -28.14 -13.63 -4.33
CA ALA A 270 -27.11 -12.59 -4.41
C ALA A 270 -26.30 -12.68 -5.70
N PHE A 271 -25.87 -13.87 -6.11
CA PHE A 271 -25.01 -14.10 -7.28
C PHE A 271 -25.62 -15.11 -8.26
N SER A 272 -26.89 -14.94 -8.59
CA SER A 272 -27.62 -15.85 -9.46
C SER A 272 -26.88 -16.20 -10.75
N GLY A 273 -26.74 -17.49 -11.02
CA GLY A 273 -26.04 -18.02 -12.20
C GLY A 273 -24.52 -18.02 -12.11
N LYS A 274 -23.93 -17.70 -10.96
CA LYS A 274 -22.49 -17.76 -10.69
C LYS A 274 -22.16 -18.91 -9.74
N LYS A 275 -20.93 -19.45 -9.83
CA LYS A 275 -20.41 -20.36 -8.82
C LYS A 275 -20.00 -19.55 -7.59
N VAL A 276 -20.47 -19.90 -6.41
CA VAL A 276 -20.14 -19.19 -5.19
C VAL A 276 -19.40 -20.09 -4.22
N HIS A 277 -18.29 -19.60 -3.69
CA HIS A 277 -17.56 -20.25 -2.61
C HIS A 277 -17.49 -19.30 -1.40
N ARG A 278 -17.78 -19.84 -0.22
CA ARG A 278 -17.43 -19.17 1.04
C ARG A 278 -16.04 -19.60 1.43
N TRP A 279 -15.23 -18.63 1.80
CA TRP A 279 -13.86 -18.86 2.20
C TRP A 279 -13.46 -17.95 3.38
N GLY A 280 -12.50 -18.39 4.19
CA GLY A 280 -11.89 -17.61 5.27
C GLY A 280 -10.68 -18.32 5.83
N VAL A 281 -9.82 -17.57 6.51
CA VAL A 281 -8.65 -18.09 7.21
C VAL A 281 -9.09 -19.02 8.33
N GLY A 282 -8.46 -20.19 8.44
CA GLY A 282 -8.81 -21.22 9.43
C GLY A 282 -9.85 -22.24 8.96
N TYR A 283 -10.12 -22.33 7.67
CA TYR A 283 -10.98 -23.37 7.09
C TYR A 283 -10.27 -24.72 7.13
N ASN A 284 -10.40 -25.43 8.25
CA ASN A 284 -9.64 -26.66 8.58
C ASN A 284 -10.26 -27.95 8.00
N PHE A 285 -11.14 -27.89 7.02
CA PHE A 285 -11.82 -29.09 6.48
C PHE A 285 -10.89 -30.10 5.80
N LEU A 286 -9.61 -29.75 5.60
CA LEU A 286 -8.68 -30.55 4.79
C LEU A 286 -7.32 -30.78 5.50
N GLU A 287 -7.23 -30.63 6.82
CA GLU A 287 -5.94 -30.70 7.55
C GLU A 287 -5.19 -32.03 7.44
N GLU A 288 -5.83 -33.12 7.08
CA GLU A 288 -5.19 -34.45 7.04
C GLU A 288 -4.45 -34.79 5.73
N PHE A 289 -4.50 -33.94 4.68
CA PHE A 289 -4.02 -34.30 3.34
C PHE A 289 -3.22 -33.20 2.63
N TYR A 290 -2.37 -32.44 3.33
CA TYR A 290 -1.66 -31.35 2.66
C TYR A 290 -0.21 -31.64 2.31
N ASP A 291 0.02 -31.92 1.03
CA ASP A 291 1.24 -31.51 0.36
C ASP A 291 1.12 -30.04 -0.06
N VAL A 292 2.11 -29.20 0.27
CA VAL A 292 2.17 -27.81 -0.19
C VAL A 292 2.17 -27.79 -1.71
N LEU A 293 1.24 -27.04 -2.31
CA LEU A 293 1.19 -26.88 -3.76
C LEU A 293 2.39 -26.05 -4.23
N PRO A 294 3.17 -26.52 -5.22
CA PRO A 294 4.20 -25.68 -5.81
C PRO A 294 3.57 -24.44 -6.45
N ALA A 295 4.29 -23.35 -6.47
CA ALA A 295 3.88 -22.17 -7.22
C ALA A 295 3.82 -22.50 -8.73
N GLU A 296 2.84 -21.93 -9.45
CA GLU A 296 2.76 -22.06 -10.90
C GLU A 296 4.01 -21.46 -11.56
N LYS A 297 4.52 -22.12 -12.57
CA LYS A 297 5.69 -21.63 -13.32
C LYS A 297 5.31 -20.41 -14.15
N THR A 298 5.85 -19.26 -13.77
CA THR A 298 5.67 -17.98 -14.45
C THR A 298 7.00 -17.44 -14.96
N SER A 299 6.96 -16.65 -16.03
CA SER A 299 8.07 -15.79 -16.42
C SER A 299 8.16 -14.60 -15.44
N ALA A 300 9.34 -14.04 -15.26
CA ALA A 300 9.55 -12.80 -14.52
C ALA A 300 8.70 -11.64 -15.08
N GLU A 301 8.43 -11.65 -16.38
CA GLU A 301 7.62 -10.63 -17.08
C GLU A 301 6.13 -11.03 -17.25
N ASP A 302 5.68 -12.18 -16.74
CA ASP A 302 4.25 -12.49 -16.71
C ASP A 302 3.50 -11.45 -15.86
N PRO A 303 2.31 -10.97 -16.31
CA PRO A 303 1.51 -10.02 -15.55
C PRO A 303 1.11 -10.57 -14.17
N LEU A 304 1.32 -9.78 -13.14
CA LEU A 304 1.06 -10.12 -11.74
C LEU A 304 -0.17 -9.39 -11.20
N ILE A 305 -0.26 -8.08 -11.48
CA ILE A 305 -1.26 -7.20 -10.90
C ILE A 305 -1.60 -6.07 -11.87
N ILE A 306 -2.88 -5.69 -11.91
CA ILE A 306 -3.35 -4.49 -12.61
C ILE A 306 -3.96 -3.55 -11.58
N LEU A 307 -3.34 -2.38 -11.42
CA LEU A 307 -3.78 -1.34 -10.50
C LEU A 307 -4.46 -0.22 -11.28
N TYR A 308 -5.67 0.15 -10.87
CA TYR A 308 -6.43 1.20 -11.51
C TYR A 308 -6.25 2.55 -10.81
N THR A 309 -5.85 3.57 -11.56
CA THR A 309 -5.78 4.96 -11.09
C THR A 309 -6.84 5.81 -11.78
N SER A 310 -7.20 6.95 -11.17
CA SER A 310 -8.07 7.96 -11.79
C SER A 310 -7.34 8.58 -12.98
N GLY A 311 -7.89 8.43 -14.18
CA GLY A 311 -7.34 9.10 -15.38
C GLY A 311 -7.79 10.56 -15.46
N THR A 312 -6.91 11.45 -15.90
CA THR A 312 -7.22 12.86 -16.19
C THR A 312 -8.37 13.05 -17.20
N THR A 313 -8.64 12.02 -18.01
CA THR A 313 -9.72 11.98 -19.00
C THR A 313 -11.02 11.34 -18.47
N GLY A 314 -11.12 11.07 -17.18
CA GLY A 314 -12.28 10.44 -16.54
C GLY A 314 -12.35 8.92 -16.68
N LYS A 315 -11.64 8.28 -17.63
CA LYS A 315 -11.57 6.83 -17.76
C LYS A 315 -10.39 6.30 -16.93
N PRO A 316 -10.61 5.33 -16.00
CA PRO A 316 -9.52 4.75 -15.21
C PRO A 316 -8.41 4.17 -16.10
N LYS A 317 -7.15 4.28 -15.63
CA LYS A 317 -5.97 3.68 -16.27
C LYS A 317 -5.65 2.37 -15.56
N GLY A 318 -5.66 1.25 -16.25
CA GLY A 318 -5.22 -0.05 -15.71
C GLY A 318 -3.72 -0.22 -15.89
N ILE A 319 -2.96 0.03 -14.83
CA ILE A 319 -1.50 -0.04 -14.82
C ILE A 319 -1.06 -1.49 -14.62
N ALA A 320 -0.37 -2.06 -15.60
CA ALA A 320 0.06 -3.45 -15.57
C ALA A 320 1.48 -3.61 -15.04
N HIS A 321 1.64 -4.52 -14.09
CA HIS A 321 2.93 -4.90 -13.51
C HIS A 321 3.16 -6.40 -13.54
N THR A 322 4.44 -6.80 -13.51
CA THR A 322 4.90 -8.19 -13.64
C THR A 322 5.44 -8.74 -12.32
N HIS A 323 5.72 -10.05 -12.28
CA HIS A 323 6.33 -10.70 -11.12
C HIS A 323 7.66 -10.05 -10.72
N ALA A 324 8.44 -9.56 -11.67
CA ALA A 324 9.70 -8.88 -11.40
C ALA A 324 9.51 -7.39 -11.04
N SER A 325 8.56 -6.70 -11.64
CA SER A 325 8.54 -5.24 -11.57
C SER A 325 8.10 -4.69 -10.22
N PHE A 326 6.81 -4.73 -9.93
CA PHE A 326 6.23 -4.10 -8.74
C PHE A 326 6.81 -4.65 -7.43
N PRO A 327 6.91 -5.99 -7.23
CA PRO A 327 7.35 -6.52 -5.94
C PRO A 327 8.81 -6.20 -5.60
N ILE A 328 9.71 -6.28 -6.59
CA ILE A 328 11.15 -6.03 -6.36
C ILE A 328 11.37 -4.55 -6.02
N LYS A 329 10.72 -3.63 -6.77
CA LYS A 329 10.82 -2.19 -6.46
C LYS A 329 10.21 -1.86 -5.10
N ALA A 330 9.07 -2.45 -4.75
CA ALA A 330 8.45 -2.26 -3.43
C ALA A 330 9.39 -2.72 -2.31
N ALA A 331 10.03 -3.89 -2.46
CA ALA A 331 10.98 -4.40 -1.47
C ALA A 331 12.24 -3.53 -1.37
N GLN A 332 12.78 -3.07 -2.50
CA GLN A 332 13.91 -2.14 -2.57
C GLN A 332 13.61 -0.85 -1.80
N ASP A 333 12.51 -0.17 -2.13
CA ASP A 333 12.17 1.12 -1.53
C ASP A 333 11.87 0.97 -0.04
N MET A 334 11.23 -0.13 0.35
CA MET A 334 10.94 -0.43 1.74
C MET A 334 12.22 -0.66 2.56
N ALA A 335 13.17 -1.42 2.02
CA ALA A 335 14.45 -1.65 2.68
C ALA A 335 15.29 -0.36 2.75
N PHE A 336 15.41 0.37 1.65
CA PHE A 336 16.35 1.49 1.57
C PHE A 336 15.81 2.80 2.11
N GLY A 337 14.52 3.06 1.94
CA GLY A 337 13.88 4.27 2.41
C GLY A 337 13.37 4.18 3.84
N THR A 338 12.65 3.11 4.18
CA THR A 338 12.03 2.95 5.50
C THR A 338 12.76 1.95 6.40
N ASP A 339 13.94 1.51 6.02
CA ASP A 339 14.84 0.67 6.82
C ASP A 339 14.17 -0.63 7.31
N VAL A 340 13.31 -1.22 6.49
CA VAL A 340 12.64 -2.48 6.79
C VAL A 340 13.51 -3.67 6.41
N GLY A 341 13.62 -4.61 7.32
CA GLY A 341 14.31 -5.88 7.13
C GLY A 341 13.61 -7.00 7.89
N LYS A 342 14.27 -8.14 7.98
CA LYS A 342 13.76 -9.35 8.64
C LYS A 342 13.28 -9.04 10.06
N GLY A 343 12.03 -9.41 10.35
CA GLY A 343 11.40 -9.25 11.65
C GLY A 343 10.89 -7.84 11.97
N THR A 344 11.15 -6.82 11.12
CA THR A 344 10.62 -5.46 11.30
C THR A 344 9.09 -5.46 11.23
N ARG A 345 8.42 -4.78 12.16
CA ARG A 345 6.97 -4.61 12.16
C ARG A 345 6.59 -3.32 11.47
N ILE A 346 5.98 -3.43 10.29
CA ILE A 346 5.55 -2.29 9.48
C ILE A 346 4.03 -2.24 9.38
N SER A 347 3.48 -1.06 9.54
CA SER A 347 2.09 -0.74 9.24
C SER A 347 2.03 0.38 8.22
N TRP A 348 1.08 0.29 7.29
CA TRP A 348 0.70 1.40 6.42
C TRP A 348 -0.82 1.51 6.42
N TYR A 349 -1.34 2.65 6.86
CA TYR A 349 -2.78 2.87 6.86
C TYR A 349 -3.26 3.15 5.43
N THR A 350 -3.76 2.13 4.77
CA THR A 350 -4.12 2.14 3.34
C THR A 350 -5.23 1.13 3.03
N ASP A 351 -5.53 0.96 1.76
CA ASP A 351 -6.48 -0.02 1.22
C ASP A 351 -5.83 -0.82 0.09
N ILE A 352 -6.30 -2.04 -0.15
CA ILE A 352 -5.76 -2.92 -1.20
C ILE A 352 -5.92 -2.33 -2.61
N GLY A 353 -6.93 -1.51 -2.85
CA GLY A 353 -7.19 -0.83 -4.12
C GLY A 353 -6.28 0.36 -4.41
N TRP A 354 -5.43 0.75 -3.48
CA TRP A 354 -4.38 1.76 -3.65
C TRP A 354 -3.01 1.11 -3.78
N MET A 355 -2.10 1.76 -4.50
CA MET A 355 -0.73 1.25 -4.70
C MET A 355 -0.07 0.81 -3.41
N MET A 356 -0.25 1.55 -2.32
CA MET A 356 0.41 1.27 -1.04
C MET A 356 -0.08 -0.01 -0.36
N GLY A 357 -1.27 -0.54 -0.70
CA GLY A 357 -1.75 -1.84 -0.21
C GLY A 357 -0.87 -3.00 -0.71
N PRO A 358 -0.82 -3.25 -2.01
CA PRO A 358 0.08 -4.27 -2.57
C PRO A 358 1.56 -3.97 -2.29
N TRP A 359 1.98 -2.69 -2.28
CA TRP A 359 3.33 -2.28 -1.94
C TRP A 359 3.75 -2.77 -0.55
N LEU A 360 2.87 -2.56 0.45
CA LEU A 360 3.06 -3.06 1.81
C LEU A 360 3.22 -4.58 1.84
N ILE A 361 2.33 -5.29 1.14
CA ILE A 361 2.28 -6.76 1.18
C ILE A 361 3.55 -7.36 0.55
N TYR A 362 3.85 -7.02 -0.71
CA TYR A 362 5.04 -7.59 -1.37
C TYR A 362 6.33 -7.13 -0.71
N GLY A 363 6.45 -5.83 -0.45
CA GLY A 363 7.67 -5.27 0.13
C GLY A 363 8.01 -5.89 1.48
N ALA A 364 7.03 -6.02 2.38
CA ALA A 364 7.24 -6.61 3.68
C ALA A 364 7.58 -8.11 3.60
N LEU A 365 6.80 -8.89 2.85
CA LEU A 365 7.01 -10.34 2.76
C LEU A 365 8.34 -10.69 2.10
N ILE A 366 8.78 -9.97 1.06
CA ILE A 366 10.11 -10.20 0.44
C ILE A 366 11.23 -9.90 1.44
N ASN A 367 11.10 -8.85 2.26
CA ASN A 367 12.09 -8.49 3.28
C ASN A 367 12.00 -9.35 4.56
N GLY A 368 11.04 -10.27 4.67
CA GLY A 368 10.82 -11.06 5.88
C GLY A 368 10.34 -10.25 7.08
N ALA A 369 9.63 -9.18 6.81
CA ALA A 369 9.03 -8.30 7.82
C ALA A 369 7.61 -8.77 8.18
N THR A 370 7.11 -8.31 9.32
CA THR A 370 5.74 -8.54 9.78
C THR A 370 4.86 -7.37 9.33
N ILE A 371 3.80 -7.68 8.58
CA ILE A 371 2.77 -6.70 8.19
C ILE A 371 1.81 -6.51 9.34
N CYS A 372 1.64 -5.27 9.84
CA CYS A 372 0.62 -4.93 10.82
C CYS A 372 -0.52 -4.17 10.11
N ILE A 373 -1.70 -4.76 10.04
CA ILE A 373 -2.87 -4.21 9.34
C ILE A 373 -3.89 -3.73 10.36
N TYR A 374 -4.35 -2.50 10.20
CA TYR A 374 -5.48 -1.95 10.94
C TYR A 374 -6.66 -1.71 10.00
N ASP A 375 -7.79 -2.40 10.26
CA ASP A 375 -9.05 -2.25 9.52
C ASP A 375 -10.10 -1.54 10.38
N GLY A 376 -10.08 -0.22 10.41
CA GLY A 376 -10.97 0.62 11.21
C GLY A 376 -10.72 2.10 10.97
N ALA A 377 -11.52 2.96 11.60
CA ALA A 377 -11.23 4.38 11.64
C ALA A 377 -10.13 4.65 12.70
N PRO A 378 -9.08 5.42 12.35
CA PRO A 378 -7.88 5.54 13.20
C PRO A 378 -8.09 6.39 14.46
N ASP A 379 -9.21 7.09 14.53
CA ASP A 379 -9.64 7.99 15.61
C ASP A 379 -10.98 7.56 16.25
N TYR A 380 -11.40 6.31 16.04
CA TYR A 380 -12.64 5.76 16.59
C TYR A 380 -12.40 4.38 17.24
N PRO A 381 -13.04 4.05 18.37
CA PRO A 381 -14.01 4.86 19.14
C PRO A 381 -13.36 6.00 19.95
N GLN A 382 -12.04 6.03 20.08
CA GLN A 382 -11.29 7.06 20.79
C GLN A 382 -10.25 7.71 19.88
N PRO A 383 -9.89 8.98 20.09
CA PRO A 383 -8.92 9.70 19.27
C PRO A 383 -7.51 9.08 19.25
N ASP A 384 -7.20 8.23 20.23
CA ASP A 384 -5.90 7.54 20.38
C ASP A 384 -5.85 6.14 19.78
N ARG A 385 -6.87 5.71 19.05
CA ARG A 385 -7.01 4.35 18.54
C ARG A 385 -5.83 3.88 17.68
N MET A 386 -5.31 4.75 16.82
CA MET A 386 -4.13 4.42 16.00
C MET A 386 -2.87 4.21 16.87
N TRP A 387 -2.71 5.03 17.91
CA TRP A 387 -1.57 4.94 18.83
C TRP A 387 -1.67 3.69 19.72
N GLU A 388 -2.88 3.34 20.15
CA GLU A 388 -3.16 2.08 20.85
C GLU A 388 -2.74 0.87 19.98
N PHE A 389 -3.15 0.86 18.72
CA PHE A 389 -2.75 -0.19 17.76
C PHE A 389 -1.23 -0.28 17.62
N CYS A 390 -0.54 0.84 17.41
CA CYS A 390 0.91 0.88 17.29
C CYS A 390 1.61 0.33 18.55
N ALA A 391 1.15 0.72 19.72
CA ALA A 391 1.71 0.27 21.00
C ALA A 391 1.47 -1.24 21.23
N LYS A 392 0.23 -1.70 21.03
CA LYS A 392 -0.18 -3.11 21.20
C LYS A 392 0.64 -4.05 20.32
N HIS A 393 0.81 -3.70 19.07
CA HIS A 393 1.48 -4.55 18.09
C HIS A 393 2.97 -4.24 17.92
N LYS A 394 3.51 -3.30 18.72
CA LYS A 394 4.92 -2.90 18.65
C LYS A 394 5.35 -2.52 17.23
N VAL A 395 4.54 -1.69 16.57
CA VAL A 395 4.84 -1.20 15.23
C VAL A 395 6.11 -0.36 15.26
N GLU A 396 7.05 -0.65 14.37
CA GLU A 396 8.32 0.06 14.25
C GLU A 396 8.31 1.13 13.16
N VAL A 397 7.61 0.84 12.05
CA VAL A 397 7.47 1.74 10.90
C VAL A 397 5.99 1.98 10.65
N LEU A 398 5.56 3.25 10.78
CA LEU A 398 4.17 3.65 10.56
C LEU A 398 4.06 4.52 9.31
N GLY A 399 3.41 4.00 8.27
CA GLY A 399 3.01 4.75 7.07
C GLY A 399 1.64 5.39 7.25
N ILE A 400 1.57 6.71 7.04
CA ILE A 400 0.38 7.50 7.34
C ILE A 400 0.27 8.71 6.39
N SER A 401 -0.95 9.06 5.97
CA SER A 401 -1.13 10.22 5.08
C SER A 401 -1.09 11.55 5.85
N PRO A 402 -0.64 12.64 5.20
CA PRO A 402 -0.72 13.99 5.79
C PRO A 402 -2.12 14.39 6.22
N THR A 403 -3.16 14.03 5.47
CA THR A 403 -4.57 14.30 5.82
C THR A 403 -4.95 13.63 7.13
N LEU A 404 -4.55 12.38 7.34
CA LEU A 404 -4.85 11.70 8.59
C LEU A 404 -4.15 12.36 9.77
N ILE A 405 -2.88 12.76 9.60
CA ILE A 405 -2.16 13.49 10.66
C ILE A 405 -2.81 14.83 10.96
N ARG A 406 -3.30 15.58 9.95
CA ARG A 406 -4.10 16.81 10.20
C ARG A 406 -5.32 16.53 11.07
N SER A 407 -6.04 15.44 10.80
CA SER A 407 -7.21 15.04 11.60
C SER A 407 -6.84 14.67 13.03
N LEU A 408 -5.79 13.89 13.23
CA LEU A 408 -5.33 13.50 14.57
C LEU A 408 -4.82 14.70 15.37
N ALA A 409 -4.05 15.59 14.76
CA ALA A 409 -3.57 16.82 15.40
C ALA A 409 -4.72 17.77 15.82
N ALA A 410 -5.74 17.92 14.97
CA ALA A 410 -6.91 18.74 15.27
C ALA A 410 -7.73 18.19 16.45
N SER A 411 -7.71 16.87 16.66
CA SER A 411 -8.40 16.22 17.78
C SER A 411 -7.71 16.49 19.12
N ASP A 412 -6.42 16.81 19.12
CA ASP A 412 -5.65 17.15 20.31
C ASP A 412 -5.94 18.56 20.84
N ASP A 413 -6.22 19.53 19.93
CA ASP A 413 -6.34 20.96 20.29
C ASP A 413 -7.67 21.32 20.98
N ASN A 414 -8.59 20.39 21.23
CA ASN A 414 -9.93 20.64 21.80
C ASN A 414 -10.74 21.73 21.05
N SER A 415 -10.33 22.15 19.86
CA SER A 415 -11.04 23.12 19.04
C SER A 415 -12.09 22.37 18.21
N GLY A 416 -13.36 22.65 18.47
CA GLY A 416 -14.55 21.99 17.93
C GLY A 416 -14.67 21.96 16.40
N SER A 417 -13.72 21.39 15.73
CA SER A 417 -13.84 21.03 14.34
C SER A 417 -14.60 19.71 14.21
N PRO A 418 -15.59 19.60 13.31
CA PRO A 418 -16.34 18.37 13.14
C PRO A 418 -15.42 17.22 12.74
N PRO A 419 -15.75 15.96 13.12
CA PRO A 419 -15.00 14.78 12.72
C PRO A 419 -14.90 14.70 11.19
N TYR A 420 -13.75 14.31 10.70
CA TYR A 420 -13.52 14.07 9.27
C TYR A 420 -14.48 13.00 8.73
N GLU A 421 -15.46 13.43 7.93
CA GLU A 421 -16.34 12.54 7.14
C GLU A 421 -15.70 12.25 5.78
N GLY A 422 -14.55 11.60 5.76
CA GLY A 422 -13.88 11.24 4.51
C GLY A 422 -13.28 9.86 4.61
N GLY A 423 -13.60 9.00 3.66
CA GLY A 423 -12.81 7.80 3.39
C GLY A 423 -11.33 8.18 3.14
N VAL A 424 -10.45 7.20 3.17
CA VAL A 424 -9.04 7.38 2.80
C VAL A 424 -8.96 8.28 1.55
N ALA A 425 -8.33 9.44 1.70
CA ALA A 425 -8.19 10.35 0.57
C ALA A 425 -7.53 9.61 -0.60
N PRO A 426 -8.02 9.76 -1.83
CA PRO A 426 -7.38 9.14 -2.97
C PRO A 426 -5.95 9.64 -3.03
N ALA A 427 -5.00 8.71 -3.05
CA ALA A 427 -3.62 8.99 -3.43
C ALA A 427 -3.62 9.27 -4.94
N SER A 428 -4.19 10.41 -5.34
CA SER A 428 -4.14 10.87 -6.72
C SER A 428 -2.97 11.84 -6.84
N GLY A 429 -1.95 11.41 -7.49
CA GLY A 429 -0.93 12.30 -8.02
C GLY A 429 -1.43 13.02 -9.26
N ASP A 430 -2.58 13.71 -9.18
CA ASP A 430 -3.05 14.61 -10.23
C ASP A 430 -3.71 15.81 -9.54
N GLY A 431 -3.04 16.96 -9.59
CA GLY A 431 -3.56 18.22 -9.11
C GLY A 431 -4.79 18.65 -9.92
N VAL A 432 -5.97 18.37 -9.40
CA VAL A 432 -7.21 19.01 -9.85
C VAL A 432 -7.61 20.02 -8.81
N VAL A 433 -7.39 21.29 -9.12
CA VAL A 433 -7.98 22.43 -8.42
C VAL A 433 -9.47 22.44 -8.77
N LEU A 434 -10.32 21.96 -7.86
CA LEU A 434 -11.76 22.22 -7.95
C LEU A 434 -12.02 23.62 -7.40
N SER A 435 -12.18 24.60 -8.30
CA SER A 435 -12.79 25.89 -7.99
C SER A 435 -14.30 25.69 -7.80
N SER A 436 -14.76 25.58 -6.56
CA SER A 436 -16.17 25.76 -6.24
C SER A 436 -16.41 27.25 -5.94
N SER A 437 -17.06 27.95 -6.87
CA SER A 437 -17.66 29.23 -6.64
C SER A 437 -18.84 29.08 -5.66
N ILE A 438 -18.62 29.47 -4.40
CA ILE A 438 -19.71 29.70 -3.45
C ILE A 438 -19.95 31.20 -3.43
N GLU A 439 -21.12 31.62 -3.91
CA GLU A 439 -21.64 32.96 -3.76
C GLU A 439 -21.77 33.30 -2.27
N SER A 440 -21.04 34.30 -1.82
CA SER A 440 -21.14 34.88 -0.49
C SER A 440 -22.29 35.85 -0.42
N THR A 441 -23.38 35.49 0.25
CA THR A 441 -24.35 36.47 0.74
C THR A 441 -23.81 37.10 2.03
N SER A 442 -23.46 38.37 1.93
CA SER A 442 -23.04 39.22 3.04
C SER A 442 -24.21 39.50 3.99
N VAL A 443 -24.03 39.11 5.26
CA VAL A 443 -24.85 39.62 6.37
C VAL A 443 -23.90 40.40 7.28
N GLU A 444 -24.19 41.73 7.40
CA GLU A 444 -23.48 42.63 8.31
C GLU A 444 -23.76 42.28 9.78
N PRO A 445 -22.76 42.37 10.68
CA PRO A 445 -23.02 42.25 12.10
C PRO A 445 -23.37 43.63 12.70
N GLN A 446 -24.49 43.69 13.40
CA GLN A 446 -24.86 44.83 14.22
C GLN A 446 -23.93 44.89 15.47
N GLN A 447 -23.41 46.09 15.70
CA GLN A 447 -22.68 46.45 16.92
C GLN A 447 -23.66 46.61 18.11
N GLU A 448 -23.51 45.79 19.13
CA GLU A 448 -24.01 46.09 20.47
C GLU A 448 -22.85 46.48 21.41
N ASN A 449 -22.95 47.72 21.95
CA ASN A 449 -22.08 48.28 22.96
C ASN A 449 -22.40 47.65 24.32
N HIS A 450 -21.39 47.11 25.01
CA HIS A 450 -21.42 46.90 26.47
C HIS A 450 -20.16 47.43 27.16
N PRO A 451 -20.26 47.87 28.42
CA PRO A 451 -19.32 48.79 29.02
C PRO A 451 -18.08 48.14 29.64
N VAL A 452 -17.05 48.97 29.70
CA VAL A 452 -15.75 48.68 30.33
C VAL A 452 -15.91 48.46 31.83
N GLY A 453 -15.39 47.33 32.33
CA GLY A 453 -15.26 47.13 33.78
C GLY A 453 -14.63 45.79 34.12
N GLU A 454 -13.47 45.87 34.79
CA GLU A 454 -12.79 44.87 35.61
C GLU A 454 -11.80 43.91 34.94
N THR A 455 -10.54 44.12 35.26
CA THR A 455 -9.39 43.26 35.07
C THR A 455 -9.62 41.90 35.75
N PRO A 456 -9.55 40.75 35.03
CA PRO A 456 -9.59 39.45 35.70
C PRO A 456 -8.24 39.14 36.35
N THR A 457 -8.27 38.82 37.62
CA THR A 457 -7.21 38.18 38.40
C THR A 457 -6.76 36.90 37.69
N PRO A 458 -5.45 36.54 37.66
CA PRO A 458 -5.01 35.29 37.08
C PRO A 458 -5.58 34.11 37.86
N LEU A 459 -6.51 33.39 37.26
CA LEU A 459 -6.93 32.09 37.76
C LEU A 459 -5.73 31.14 37.66
N LEU A 460 -5.18 30.79 38.84
CA LEU A 460 -4.27 29.66 38.99
C LEU A 460 -4.87 28.43 38.27
N ARG A 461 -4.24 28.05 37.15
CA ARG A 461 -4.51 26.77 36.49
C ARG A 461 -4.25 25.67 37.52
N LYS A 462 -5.29 24.95 37.93
CA LYS A 462 -5.13 23.67 38.60
C LYS A 462 -4.45 22.75 37.61
N GLU A 463 -3.19 22.42 37.90
CA GLU A 463 -2.43 21.38 37.22
C GLU A 463 -3.12 20.03 37.39
N GLY A 464 -3.74 19.60 36.35
CA GLY A 464 -4.08 18.27 35.99
C GLY A 464 -4.00 18.24 34.48
N SER A 465 -2.79 18.31 33.89
CA SER A 465 -2.62 18.26 32.46
C SER A 465 -3.18 16.91 31.97
N LYS A 466 -4.31 16.98 31.27
CA LYS A 466 -4.89 15.81 30.60
C LYS A 466 -3.85 15.35 29.62
N LYS A 467 -3.30 14.12 29.81
CA LYS A 467 -2.36 13.53 28.85
C LYS A 467 -2.94 13.59 27.44
N MET A 468 -2.11 13.96 26.48
CA MET A 468 -2.48 13.91 25.06
C MET A 468 -2.81 12.45 24.67
N PRO A 469 -3.66 12.22 23.68
CA PRO A 469 -4.06 10.86 23.27
C PRO A 469 -2.88 9.90 23.07
N PHE A 470 -1.84 10.30 22.34
CA PHE A 470 -0.64 9.47 22.08
C PHE A 470 0.20 9.21 23.35
N GLU A 471 0.21 10.10 24.36
CA GLU A 471 0.97 9.95 25.61
C GLU A 471 0.41 8.86 26.55
N ARG A 472 -0.74 8.28 26.22
CA ARG A 472 -1.37 7.20 26.97
C ARG A 472 -0.77 5.84 26.64
N HIS A 473 -0.03 5.73 25.56
CA HIS A 473 0.46 4.50 24.97
C HIS A 473 1.99 4.45 24.91
N ASP A 474 2.54 3.24 25.04
CA ASP A 474 3.98 3.01 24.88
C ASP A 474 4.34 2.91 23.37
N LEU A 475 4.79 4.02 22.81
CA LEU A 475 5.22 4.13 21.42
C LEU A 475 6.72 3.90 21.22
N SER A 476 7.44 3.40 22.22
CA SER A 476 8.90 3.22 22.19
C SER A 476 9.41 2.29 21.08
N ALA A 477 8.54 1.44 20.51
CA ALA A 477 8.89 0.60 19.38
C ALA A 477 8.95 1.38 18.05
N LEU A 478 8.23 2.51 17.93
CA LEU A 478 8.26 3.34 16.72
C LEU A 478 9.66 3.94 16.52
N ARG A 479 10.15 3.83 15.30
CA ARG A 479 11.46 4.38 14.90
C ARG A 479 11.41 5.18 13.61
N ILE A 480 10.37 5.04 12.79
CA ILE A 480 10.18 5.76 11.53
C ILE A 480 8.69 6.03 11.31
N PHE A 481 8.36 7.27 10.97
CA PHE A 481 7.13 7.62 10.28
C PHE A 481 7.40 7.67 8.78
N ALA A 482 6.47 7.17 7.98
CA ALA A 482 6.53 7.26 6.53
C ALA A 482 5.24 7.87 5.99
N SER A 483 5.31 8.59 4.87
CA SER A 483 4.15 9.29 4.33
C SER A 483 4.21 9.42 2.82
N THR A 484 3.06 9.37 2.18
CA THR A 484 2.87 9.60 0.75
C THR A 484 1.44 10.02 0.43
N GLY A 485 1.19 10.33 -0.84
CA GLY A 485 -0.15 10.52 -1.43
C GLY A 485 -0.57 11.97 -1.58
N GLU A 486 -0.03 12.88 -0.80
CA GLU A 486 -0.33 14.30 -0.86
C GLU A 486 0.78 15.18 -0.25
N PRO A 487 0.84 16.47 -0.59
CA PRO A 487 1.80 17.40 0.00
C PRO A 487 1.56 17.60 1.51
N TRP A 488 2.64 17.75 2.24
CA TRP A 488 2.60 18.13 3.65
C TRP A 488 2.45 19.65 3.83
N ASN A 489 1.72 20.03 4.90
CA ASN A 489 1.78 21.37 5.47
C ASN A 489 2.74 21.36 6.68
N PRO A 490 3.47 22.44 6.96
CA PRO A 490 4.45 22.48 8.05
C PRO A 490 3.86 22.17 9.43
N ALA A 491 2.70 22.74 9.78
CA ALA A 491 2.13 22.61 11.14
C ALA A 491 1.84 21.14 11.53
N PRO A 492 1.09 20.33 10.76
CA PRO A 492 0.88 18.92 11.10
C PRO A 492 2.15 18.08 11.01
N TRP A 493 3.11 18.44 10.14
CA TRP A 493 4.41 17.79 10.07
C TRP A 493 5.18 17.98 11.37
N TRP A 494 5.29 19.24 11.87
CA TRP A 494 5.95 19.56 13.12
C TRP A 494 5.24 18.93 14.32
N TRP A 495 3.89 18.90 14.32
CA TRP A 495 3.13 18.22 15.37
C TRP A 495 3.51 16.74 15.46
N LEU A 496 3.53 16.01 14.32
CA LEU A 496 3.93 14.61 14.30
C LEU A 496 5.37 14.42 14.78
N PHE A 497 6.29 15.26 14.30
CA PHE A 497 7.71 15.17 14.62
C PHE A 497 7.99 15.48 16.09
N GLU A 498 7.50 16.62 16.59
CA GLU A 498 7.81 17.10 17.95
C GLU A 498 7.02 16.39 19.03
N LYS A 499 5.71 16.17 18.80
CA LYS A 499 4.81 15.66 19.83
C LYS A 499 4.84 14.15 19.89
N VAL A 500 4.56 13.48 18.78
CA VAL A 500 4.48 12.01 18.73
C VAL A 500 5.88 11.40 18.59
N GLY A 501 6.73 11.98 17.76
CA GLY A 501 8.09 11.51 17.48
C GLY A 501 9.14 11.97 18.51
N ASP A 502 8.78 12.75 19.53
CA ASP A 502 9.69 13.31 20.55
C ASP A 502 10.94 14.00 19.94
N SER A 503 10.76 14.63 18.77
CA SER A 503 11.84 15.25 17.97
C SER A 503 13.00 14.29 17.63
N LYS A 504 12.74 12.98 17.60
CA LYS A 504 13.75 11.94 17.39
C LYS A 504 13.47 11.07 16.17
N LEU A 505 12.19 10.88 15.81
CA LEU A 505 11.80 9.95 14.75
C LEU A 505 11.73 10.67 13.40
N PRO A 506 12.42 10.16 12.35
CA PRO A 506 12.33 10.73 11.01
C PRO A 506 10.94 10.56 10.43
N ILE A 507 10.51 11.52 9.62
CA ILE A 507 9.35 11.44 8.75
C ILE A 507 9.84 11.25 7.32
N ILE A 508 9.85 10.02 6.86
CA ILE A 508 10.27 9.65 5.50
C ILE A 508 9.14 9.99 4.53
N ASN A 509 9.26 11.14 3.88
CA ASN A 509 8.32 11.56 2.86
C ASN A 509 8.65 10.89 1.52
N TYR A 510 7.63 10.50 0.76
CA TYR A 510 7.73 9.60 -0.38
C TYR A 510 6.86 10.13 -1.53
N SER A 511 7.48 10.49 -2.64
CA SER A 511 6.80 10.90 -3.86
C SER A 511 7.00 9.84 -4.93
N GLY A 512 5.90 9.33 -5.48
CA GLY A 512 5.93 8.30 -6.49
C GLY A 512 4.54 8.03 -7.04
N GLY A 513 4.35 6.89 -7.66
CA GLY A 513 3.08 6.56 -8.27
C GLY A 513 2.96 5.09 -8.61
N THR A 514 1.76 4.73 -9.01
CA THR A 514 1.43 3.36 -9.40
C THR A 514 2.30 2.91 -10.58
N GLU A 515 2.55 3.78 -11.54
CA GLU A 515 3.38 3.51 -12.73
C GLU A 515 4.86 3.29 -12.39
N ILE A 516 5.27 3.78 -11.21
CA ILE A 516 6.66 3.70 -10.74
C ILE A 516 6.88 2.44 -9.91
N SER A 517 5.81 1.84 -9.38
CA SER A 517 5.84 0.77 -8.35
C SER A 517 6.44 1.21 -7.03
N GLY A 518 6.55 2.51 -6.83
CA GLY A 518 7.27 3.03 -5.68
C GLY A 518 7.58 4.51 -5.79
N GLY A 519 8.74 4.93 -5.24
CA GLY A 519 9.19 6.30 -5.18
C GLY A 519 10.04 6.73 -6.34
N ILE A 520 9.86 8.00 -6.69
CA ILE A 520 10.79 8.79 -7.50
C ILE A 520 11.74 9.55 -6.58
N LEU A 521 11.15 10.20 -5.56
CA LEU A 521 11.87 10.95 -4.52
C LEU A 521 11.47 10.43 -3.15
N MET A 522 12.41 10.33 -2.22
CA MET A 522 12.08 9.95 -0.84
C MET A 522 13.19 10.33 0.16
N GLY A 523 12.82 10.35 1.44
CA GLY A 523 13.79 10.34 2.53
C GLY A 523 14.45 8.96 2.68
N ASN A 524 15.53 8.93 3.44
CA ASN A 524 16.21 7.69 3.81
C ASN A 524 16.99 7.88 5.13
N PRO A 525 17.43 6.79 5.77
CA PRO A 525 18.11 6.86 7.07
C PRO A 525 19.53 7.44 7.06
N LEU A 526 20.06 7.87 5.92
CA LEU A 526 21.40 8.44 5.81
C LEU A 526 21.41 9.97 5.65
N LEU A 527 20.28 10.57 5.26
CA LEU A 527 20.22 11.99 4.91
C LEU A 527 19.43 12.81 5.93
N PRO A 528 19.85 14.06 6.18
CA PRO A 528 19.05 15.01 6.95
C PRO A 528 17.69 15.28 6.29
N ILE A 529 16.67 15.53 7.13
CA ILE A 529 15.29 15.76 6.66
C ILE A 529 14.85 17.17 7.05
N LYS A 530 14.32 17.91 6.08
CA LYS A 530 13.56 19.15 6.27
C LYS A 530 12.06 18.85 6.23
N PRO A 531 11.23 19.59 6.98
CA PRO A 531 9.78 19.49 6.86
C PRO A 531 9.30 19.63 5.42
N CYS A 532 8.31 18.85 5.03
CA CYS A 532 7.61 18.94 3.75
C CYS A 532 8.51 18.78 2.50
N SER A 533 9.67 18.16 2.62
CA SER A 533 10.64 18.01 1.54
C SER A 533 11.01 16.56 1.24
N PHE A 534 11.68 16.37 0.12
CA PHE A 534 12.32 15.11 -0.27
C PHE A 534 13.83 15.38 -0.34
N PRO A 535 14.65 14.73 0.50
CA PRO A 535 16.09 15.01 0.53
C PRO A 535 16.85 14.50 -0.69
N ALA A 536 16.30 13.49 -1.40
CA ALA A 536 16.99 12.90 -2.56
C ALA A 536 16.04 12.14 -3.49
N PRO A 537 16.47 11.86 -4.73
CA PRO A 537 15.85 10.83 -5.56
C PRO A 537 16.01 9.43 -4.95
N CYS A 538 15.11 8.52 -5.27
CA CYS A 538 15.29 7.10 -4.94
C CYS A 538 16.47 6.52 -5.74
N LEU A 539 17.10 5.48 -5.20
CA LEU A 539 18.18 4.78 -5.91
C LEU A 539 17.68 4.15 -7.22
N GLY A 540 18.46 4.29 -8.28
CA GLY A 540 18.11 3.83 -9.62
C GLY A 540 17.22 4.80 -10.41
N MET A 541 16.83 5.93 -9.82
CA MET A 541 15.97 6.93 -10.45
C MET A 541 16.82 8.12 -10.92
N ASP A 542 17.22 8.13 -12.19
CA ASP A 542 17.89 9.27 -12.83
C ASP A 542 16.83 10.30 -13.21
N VAL A 543 16.67 11.32 -12.38
CA VAL A 543 15.59 12.32 -12.50
C VAL A 543 16.12 13.68 -12.92
N ASP A 544 15.26 14.47 -13.54
CA ASP A 544 15.50 15.87 -13.87
C ASP A 544 14.19 16.67 -13.81
N ILE A 545 14.29 17.99 -13.83
CA ILE A 545 13.14 18.89 -13.94
C ILE A 545 13.28 19.65 -15.22
N LEU A 546 12.34 19.48 -16.14
CA LEU A 546 12.39 20.08 -17.47
C LEU A 546 11.30 21.17 -17.64
N ASP A 547 11.61 22.18 -18.45
CA ASP A 547 10.62 23.15 -18.92
C ASP A 547 9.75 22.59 -20.07
N ASP A 548 8.85 23.39 -20.61
CA ASP A 548 7.95 22.99 -21.69
C ASP A 548 8.67 22.67 -23.02
N ASP A 549 9.90 23.16 -23.18
CA ASP A 549 10.78 22.89 -24.34
C ASP A 549 11.66 21.64 -24.12
N GLY A 550 11.54 20.99 -22.96
CA GLY A 550 12.31 19.79 -22.59
C GLY A 550 13.76 20.11 -22.21
N GLN A 551 14.04 21.34 -21.74
CA GLN A 551 15.37 21.72 -21.24
C GLN A 551 15.37 21.72 -19.70
N PRO A 552 16.49 21.32 -19.06
CA PRO A 552 16.64 21.41 -17.61
C PRO A 552 16.40 22.83 -17.11
N VAL A 553 15.61 22.97 -16.04
CA VAL A 553 15.37 24.27 -15.41
C VAL A 553 16.43 24.58 -14.36
N GLU A 554 16.68 25.86 -14.16
CA GLU A 554 17.56 26.32 -13.07
C GLU A 554 16.94 26.02 -11.69
N PRO A 555 17.76 25.75 -10.66
CA PRO A 555 17.25 25.56 -9.30
C PRO A 555 16.30 26.68 -8.84
N GLY A 556 15.19 26.32 -8.19
CA GLY A 556 14.14 27.22 -7.75
C GLY A 556 13.10 27.56 -8.83
N LYS A 557 13.21 26.98 -10.02
CA LYS A 557 12.17 27.09 -11.07
C LYS A 557 11.29 25.86 -11.07
N VAL A 558 10.00 26.09 -11.38
CA VAL A 558 9.02 25.01 -11.54
C VAL A 558 9.15 24.42 -12.94
N GLY A 559 9.11 23.10 -13.02
CA GLY A 559 9.09 22.34 -14.27
C GLY A 559 8.46 20.96 -14.06
N GLU A 560 8.54 20.12 -15.08
CA GLU A 560 8.03 18.74 -15.04
C GLU A 560 9.12 17.79 -14.57
N LEU A 561 8.81 16.98 -13.55
CA LEU A 561 9.70 15.93 -13.07
C LEU A 561 9.72 14.77 -14.08
N VAL A 562 10.89 14.48 -14.61
CA VAL A 562 11.10 13.39 -15.59
C VAL A 562 12.09 12.36 -15.06
N ILE A 563 11.94 11.11 -15.53
CA ILE A 563 12.88 10.01 -15.27
C ILE A 563 13.55 9.66 -16.59
N LYS A 564 14.88 9.69 -16.61
CA LYS A 564 15.68 9.63 -17.85
C LYS A 564 16.11 8.23 -18.27
N GLN A 565 15.87 7.22 -17.44
CA GLN A 565 16.26 5.83 -17.70
C GLN A 565 15.18 4.84 -17.22
N PRO A 566 15.14 3.61 -17.78
CA PRO A 566 14.25 2.56 -17.27
C PRO A 566 14.74 2.08 -15.90
N TRP A 567 13.79 1.63 -15.08
CA TRP A 567 14.03 0.99 -13.76
C TRP A 567 13.17 -0.27 -13.65
N ILE A 568 13.54 -1.21 -12.80
CA ILE A 568 12.89 -2.51 -12.72
C ILE A 568 11.38 -2.41 -12.40
N GLY A 569 10.99 -1.45 -11.55
CA GLY A 569 9.60 -1.20 -11.15
C GLY A 569 8.73 -0.47 -12.18
N MET A 570 9.27 -0.09 -13.33
CA MET A 570 8.53 0.62 -14.36
C MET A 570 7.33 -0.22 -14.81
N ALA A 571 6.15 0.40 -14.92
CA ALA A 571 4.96 -0.23 -15.47
C ALA A 571 5.19 -0.75 -16.89
N ARG A 572 4.63 -1.91 -17.21
CA ARG A 572 4.70 -2.48 -18.58
C ARG A 572 3.64 -1.89 -19.51
N GLY A 573 3.01 -0.80 -19.12
CA GLY A 573 2.02 -0.05 -19.88
C GLY A 573 0.64 -0.03 -19.23
N PHE A 574 -0.33 0.52 -19.98
CA PHE A 574 -1.74 0.39 -19.62
C PHE A 574 -2.31 -0.88 -20.23
N TRP A 575 -3.07 -1.63 -19.43
CA TRP A 575 -3.67 -2.89 -19.86
C TRP A 575 -4.50 -2.72 -21.14
N GLN A 576 -4.01 -3.30 -22.24
CA GLN A 576 -4.62 -3.24 -23.58
C GLN A 576 -4.79 -1.82 -24.17
N GLU A 577 -4.11 -0.81 -23.63
CA GLU A 577 -4.21 0.60 -24.08
C GLU A 577 -2.83 1.20 -24.38
N LYS A 578 -2.03 0.54 -25.25
CA LYS A 578 -0.65 0.93 -25.60
C LYS A 578 -0.54 2.39 -26.07
N GLU A 579 -1.41 2.83 -26.99
CA GLU A 579 -1.36 4.20 -27.53
C GLU A 579 -1.62 5.24 -26.44
N ARG A 580 -2.60 4.98 -25.56
CA ARG A 580 -2.89 5.85 -24.43
C ARG A 580 -1.72 5.97 -23.46
N TYR A 581 -0.97 4.89 -23.23
CA TYR A 581 0.25 4.88 -22.41
C TYR A 581 1.33 5.78 -23.03
N LEU A 582 1.59 5.62 -24.34
CA LEU A 582 2.56 6.43 -25.08
C LEU A 582 2.17 7.92 -25.08
N ASP A 583 0.90 8.24 -25.34
CA ASP A 583 0.40 9.63 -25.33
C ASP A 583 0.50 10.26 -23.94
N THR A 584 0.33 9.47 -22.87
CA THR A 584 0.35 9.98 -21.49
C THR A 584 1.76 10.31 -21.03
N TYR A 585 2.76 9.47 -21.33
CA TYR A 585 4.08 9.57 -20.68
C TYR A 585 5.25 9.80 -21.62
N TRP A 586 5.13 9.49 -22.93
CA TRP A 586 6.30 9.40 -23.80
C TRP A 586 6.32 10.39 -24.95
N ARG A 587 5.18 10.95 -25.34
CA ARG A 587 5.09 11.80 -26.54
C ARG A 587 5.17 13.30 -26.26
N ARG A 588 5.22 13.71 -25.01
CA ARG A 588 5.27 15.13 -24.64
C ARG A 588 6.58 15.79 -25.06
N PHE A 589 7.71 15.18 -24.72
CA PHE A 589 9.00 15.66 -25.14
C PHE A 589 9.48 14.85 -26.35
N LYS A 590 9.93 15.55 -27.41
CA LYS A 590 10.56 14.87 -28.54
C LYS A 590 11.92 14.35 -28.07
N SER A 591 12.15 13.04 -28.11
CA SER A 591 13.48 12.48 -27.88
C SER A 591 14.50 13.22 -28.77
N PRO A 592 15.64 13.71 -28.24
CA PRO A 592 16.72 14.19 -29.08
C PRO A 592 17.08 13.04 -30.02
N LYS A 593 17.03 13.27 -31.32
CA LYS A 593 17.47 12.28 -32.31
C LYS A 593 18.89 11.82 -31.88
N PRO A 594 19.16 10.51 -31.76
CA PRO A 594 20.50 10.07 -31.50
C PRO A 594 21.42 10.73 -32.54
N ALA A 595 22.46 11.42 -32.05
CA ALA A 595 23.45 12.02 -32.92
C ALA A 595 24.01 10.89 -33.79
N MET A 596 23.78 10.97 -35.11
CA MET A 596 24.41 10.01 -36.03
C MET A 596 25.92 10.09 -35.80
N PRO A 597 26.61 8.97 -35.60
CA PRO A 597 28.06 8.99 -35.53
C PRO A 597 28.60 9.56 -36.85
N LYS A 598 29.47 10.59 -36.74
CA LYS A 598 30.21 11.16 -37.88
C LYS A 598 31.26 10.19 -38.35
#